data_9ba243417654e1658f4109b86b97c9c5
#
_entry.id   9ba243417654e1658f4109b86b97c9c5
#
_cell.length_a   1.000
_cell.length_b   1.000
_cell.length_c   1.000
_cell.angle_alpha   90.00
_cell.angle_beta   90.00
_cell.angle_gamma   90.00
#
_symmetry.space_group_name_H-M   'P 1'
#
loop_
_entity.id
_entity.type
_entity.pdbx_description
1 polymer ?
#
loop_
_entity_poly.entity_id
_entity_poly.type
_entity_poly.pdbx_seq_one_letter_code
_entity_poly.pdbx_strand_id
1 'polypeptide(L)'
;MSAQNLTLLTDLYELTMMQGYFESQANETVIFDVFFRENPNKGGYSVMAGLEQVIEYIKNLNFSYEDVDYLRGLGLFSEDFLHYLSGFHFSGDIYAIPEGSVIFPREPLVKVIAPILSLIHI
;
A
#
# COMPACT_ATOMS: atom_id res chain seq x y z
N MET A 1 8.49 5.92 20.91
CA MET A 1 7.53 6.64 20.06
C MET A 1 6.50 5.65 19.58
N SER A 2 5.22 5.94 19.71
CA SER A 2 4.19 5.14 19.05
C SER A 2 4.36 5.31 17.54
N ALA A 3 4.36 4.22 16.79
CA ALA A 3 4.35 4.28 15.34
C ALA A 3 3.11 5.09 14.88
N GLN A 4 3.32 6.10 14.06
CA GLN A 4 2.23 6.89 13.51
C GLN A 4 1.42 5.99 12.56
N ASN A 5 0.11 5.96 12.73
CA ASN A 5 -0.76 5.25 11.78
C ASN A 5 -0.79 6.04 10.46
N LEU A 6 -0.23 5.47 9.41
CA LEU A 6 -0.14 6.07 8.09
C LEU A 6 -1.14 5.47 7.08
N THR A 7 -2.11 4.70 7.55
CA THR A 7 -3.05 3.95 6.69
C THR A 7 -3.80 4.86 5.71
N LEU A 8 -4.15 6.09 6.10
CA LEU A 8 -4.78 7.06 5.21
C LEU A 8 -3.80 7.95 4.43
N LEU A 9 -2.48 7.68 4.51
CA LEU A 9 -1.50 8.36 3.67
C LEU A 9 -1.47 7.70 2.28
N THR A 10 -2.55 7.84 1.56
CA THR A 10 -2.77 7.29 0.23
C THR A 10 -3.65 8.24 -0.59
N ASP A 11 -3.73 8.04 -1.89
CA ASP A 11 -4.60 8.83 -2.75
C ASP A 11 -6.05 8.36 -2.63
N LEU A 12 -6.99 9.29 -2.62
CA LEU A 12 -8.41 8.98 -2.46
C LEU A 12 -8.94 8.03 -3.54
N TYR A 13 -8.43 8.14 -4.77
CA TYR A 13 -8.89 7.28 -5.87
C TYR A 13 -8.55 5.80 -5.63
N GLU A 14 -7.52 5.49 -4.87
CA GLU A 14 -7.16 4.10 -4.55
C GLU A 14 -8.23 3.45 -3.67
N LEU A 15 -8.77 4.19 -2.71
CA LEU A 15 -9.88 3.72 -1.86
C LEU A 15 -11.20 3.60 -2.64
N THR A 16 -11.48 4.53 -3.56
CA THR A 16 -12.68 4.43 -4.40
C THR A 16 -12.59 3.27 -5.40
N MET A 17 -11.40 2.99 -5.94
CA MET A 17 -11.16 1.79 -6.75
C MET A 17 -11.29 0.52 -5.91
N MET A 18 -10.76 0.52 -4.70
CA MET A 18 -10.88 -0.61 -3.76
C MET A 18 -12.35 -0.94 -3.48
N GLN A 19 -13.19 0.08 -3.26
CA GLN A 19 -14.63 -0.11 -3.14
C GLN A 19 -15.24 -0.76 -4.38
N GLY A 20 -14.85 -0.32 -5.57
CA GLY A 20 -15.32 -0.93 -6.82
C GLY A 20 -14.99 -2.41 -6.92
N TYR A 21 -13.76 -2.81 -6.55
CA TYR A 21 -13.37 -4.22 -6.49
C TYR A 21 -14.15 -4.98 -5.42
N PHE A 22 -14.36 -4.38 -4.26
CA PHE A 22 -15.16 -4.97 -3.18
C PHE A 22 -16.60 -5.24 -3.61
N GLU A 23 -17.26 -4.27 -4.21
CA GLU A 23 -18.66 -4.38 -4.67
C GLU A 23 -18.81 -5.38 -5.83
N SER A 24 -17.84 -5.46 -6.72
CA SER A 24 -17.83 -6.46 -7.79
C SER A 24 -17.36 -7.86 -7.36
N GLN A 25 -17.02 -8.03 -6.08
CA GLN A 25 -16.47 -9.27 -5.52
C GLN A 25 -15.18 -9.73 -6.20
N ALA A 26 -14.46 -8.82 -6.84
CA ALA A 26 -13.17 -9.09 -7.46
C ALA A 26 -12.06 -9.03 -6.41
N ASN A 27 -11.45 -10.16 -6.11
CA ASN A 27 -10.34 -10.26 -5.17
C ASN A 27 -9.27 -11.22 -5.69
N GLU A 28 -8.97 -11.10 -6.96
CA GLU A 28 -7.94 -11.91 -7.61
C GLU A 28 -6.55 -11.56 -7.10
N THR A 29 -5.64 -12.52 -7.14
CA THR A 29 -4.24 -12.29 -6.84
C THR A 29 -3.59 -11.50 -7.95
N VAL A 30 -2.96 -10.39 -7.60
CA VAL A 30 -2.25 -9.50 -8.51
C VAL A 30 -0.81 -9.29 -8.06
N ILE A 31 0.01 -8.76 -8.96
CA ILE A 31 1.42 -8.49 -8.72
C ILE A 31 1.68 -7.01 -9.02
N PHE A 32 2.21 -6.29 -8.03
CA PHE A 32 2.66 -4.90 -8.19
C PHE A 32 4.15 -4.80 -7.92
N ASP A 33 4.83 -3.99 -8.74
CA ASP A 33 6.24 -3.69 -8.59
C ASP A 33 6.42 -2.21 -8.24
N VAL A 34 7.24 -1.94 -7.23
CA VAL A 34 7.70 -0.60 -6.89
C VAL A 34 9.05 -0.37 -7.54
N PHE A 35 9.19 0.73 -8.26
CA PHE A 35 10.44 1.15 -8.89
C PHE A 35 10.56 2.67 -8.93
N PHE A 36 11.77 3.19 -9.11
CA PHE A 36 11.99 4.62 -9.34
C PHE A 36 12.37 4.87 -10.80
N ARG A 37 12.08 6.08 -11.28
CA ARG A 37 12.18 6.40 -12.71
C ARG A 37 13.55 6.87 -13.15
N GLU A 38 14.22 7.68 -12.32
CA GLU A 38 15.49 8.32 -12.63
C GLU A 38 16.36 8.44 -11.37
N ASN A 39 17.68 8.34 -11.54
CA ASN A 39 18.60 8.62 -10.46
C ASN A 39 18.57 10.12 -10.11
N PRO A 40 18.60 10.47 -8.82
CA PRO A 40 18.75 11.87 -8.43
C PRO A 40 20.09 12.44 -8.91
N ASN A 41 20.10 13.73 -9.22
CA ASN A 41 21.31 14.49 -9.62
C ASN A 41 22.05 13.90 -10.84
N LYS A 42 21.36 13.21 -11.74
CA LYS A 42 21.95 12.54 -12.91
C LYS A 42 23.05 11.53 -12.54
N GLY A 43 22.96 10.94 -11.35
CA GLY A 43 23.87 9.90 -10.89
C GLY A 43 23.80 8.62 -11.72
N GLY A 44 24.79 7.76 -11.59
CA GLY A 44 24.85 6.48 -12.30
C GLY A 44 24.12 5.35 -11.59
N TYR A 45 23.81 5.48 -10.30
CA TYR A 45 23.13 4.46 -9.48
C TYR A 45 22.50 5.10 -8.25
N SER A 46 21.69 4.31 -7.55
CA SER A 46 21.17 4.65 -6.23
C SER A 46 21.42 3.49 -5.26
N VAL A 47 21.10 3.68 -3.99
CA VAL A 47 21.25 2.65 -2.95
C VAL A 47 19.87 2.37 -2.35
N MET A 48 19.50 1.09 -2.22
CA MET A 48 18.26 0.68 -1.61
C MET A 48 18.20 1.10 -0.15
N ALA A 49 17.20 1.89 0.20
CA ALA A 49 16.97 2.37 1.55
C ALA A 49 15.48 2.49 1.84
N GLY A 50 15.07 2.22 3.09
CA GLY A 50 13.69 2.37 3.53
C GLY A 50 12.87 1.08 3.55
N LEU A 51 13.47 -0.07 3.29
CA LEU A 51 12.74 -1.35 3.28
C LEU A 51 12.13 -1.69 4.65
N GLU A 52 12.84 -1.43 5.74
CA GLU A 52 12.34 -1.68 7.10
C GLU A 52 11.06 -0.88 7.37
N GLN A 53 11.04 0.40 7.00
CA GLN A 53 9.87 1.27 7.15
C GLN A 53 8.68 0.78 6.33
N VAL A 54 8.90 0.29 5.12
CA VAL A 54 7.85 -0.31 4.28
C VAL A 54 7.27 -1.56 4.95
N ILE A 55 8.11 -2.44 5.49
CA ILE A 55 7.68 -3.66 6.18
C ILE A 55 6.88 -3.31 7.43
N GLU A 56 7.35 -2.35 8.23
CA GLU A 56 6.63 -1.89 9.42
C GLU A 56 5.28 -1.27 9.07
N TYR A 57 5.23 -0.44 8.04
CA TYR A 57 4.00 0.15 7.54
C TYR A 57 2.97 -0.93 7.20
N ILE A 58 3.37 -1.92 6.39
CA ILE A 58 2.48 -2.98 5.94
C ILE A 58 2.00 -3.87 7.09
N LYS A 59 2.88 -4.20 8.05
CA LYS A 59 2.52 -5.00 9.23
C LYS A 59 1.53 -4.28 10.15
N ASN A 60 1.59 -2.95 10.21
CA ASN A 60 0.76 -2.13 11.08
C ASN A 60 -0.45 -1.51 10.35
N LEU A 61 -0.63 -1.85 9.08
CA LEU A 61 -1.71 -1.32 8.26
C LEU A 61 -3.06 -1.73 8.84
N ASN A 62 -3.80 -0.76 9.33
CA ASN A 62 -5.17 -0.95 9.81
C ASN A 62 -5.95 0.36 9.74
N PHE A 63 -7.23 0.27 9.44
CA PHE A 63 -8.14 1.40 9.49
C PHE A 63 -8.73 1.49 10.91
N SER A 64 -8.31 2.51 11.66
CA SER A 64 -8.85 2.77 13.00
C SER A 64 -10.32 3.20 12.92
N TYR A 65 -10.97 3.25 14.07
CA TYR A 65 -12.34 3.79 14.14
C TYR A 65 -12.39 5.23 13.62
N GLU A 66 -11.40 6.03 13.95
CA GLU A 66 -11.30 7.43 13.51
C GLU A 66 -11.11 7.55 12.00
N ASP A 67 -10.28 6.68 11.41
CA ASP A 67 -10.07 6.61 9.97
C ASP A 67 -11.38 6.27 9.24
N VAL A 68 -12.09 5.26 9.71
CA VAL A 68 -13.37 4.83 9.13
C VAL A 68 -14.43 5.92 9.28
N ASP A 69 -14.49 6.59 10.42
CA ASP A 69 -15.43 7.68 10.65
C ASP A 69 -15.14 8.89 9.74
N TYR A 70 -13.87 9.22 9.56
CA TYR A 70 -13.46 10.24 8.59
C TYR A 70 -13.92 9.88 7.16
N LEU A 71 -13.66 8.66 6.72
CA LEU A 71 -14.07 8.19 5.39
C LEU A 71 -15.61 8.21 5.23
N ARG A 72 -16.34 7.85 6.29
CA ARG A 72 -17.81 7.96 6.31
C ARG A 72 -18.28 9.39 6.08
N GLY A 73 -17.60 10.35 6.70
CA GLY A 73 -17.90 11.78 6.56
C GLY A 73 -17.73 12.31 5.14
N LEU A 74 -16.94 11.65 4.29
CA LEU A 74 -16.78 12.04 2.88
C LEU A 74 -18.03 11.72 2.03
N GLY A 75 -18.88 10.80 2.46
CA GLY A 75 -20.10 10.44 1.74
C GLY A 75 -19.87 9.67 0.43
N LEU A 76 -18.68 9.08 0.24
CA LEU A 76 -18.29 8.38 -0.99
C LEU A 76 -18.35 6.85 -0.85
N PHE A 77 -18.40 6.34 0.38
CA PHE A 77 -18.23 4.93 0.68
C PHE A 77 -19.49 4.31 1.28
N SER A 78 -19.81 3.08 0.85
CA SER A 78 -20.91 2.31 1.42
C SER A 78 -20.56 1.82 2.82
N GLU A 79 -21.59 1.63 3.68
CA GLU A 79 -21.39 1.09 5.04
C GLU A 79 -20.80 -0.32 5.02
N ASP A 80 -21.13 -1.16 4.04
CA ASP A 80 -20.57 -2.50 3.90
C ASP A 80 -19.07 -2.43 3.63
N PHE A 81 -18.63 -1.52 2.76
CA PHE A 81 -17.21 -1.31 2.50
C PHE A 81 -16.47 -0.73 3.70
N LEU A 82 -17.06 0.24 4.39
CA LEU A 82 -16.49 0.81 5.63
C LEU A 82 -16.35 -0.26 6.73
N HIS A 83 -17.32 -1.15 6.83
CA HIS A 83 -17.24 -2.28 7.76
C HIS A 83 -16.10 -3.24 7.36
N TYR A 84 -15.95 -3.52 6.08
CA TYR A 84 -14.81 -4.30 5.56
C TYR A 84 -13.47 -3.66 5.94
N LEU A 85 -13.30 -2.34 5.75
CA LEU A 85 -12.09 -1.63 6.11
C LEU A 85 -11.76 -1.72 7.61
N SER A 86 -12.76 -1.71 8.47
CA SER A 86 -12.56 -1.79 9.93
C SER A 86 -11.90 -3.09 10.39
N GLY A 87 -12.01 -4.16 9.62
CA GLY A 87 -11.36 -5.45 9.86
C GLY A 87 -10.17 -5.72 8.93
N PHE A 88 -9.75 -4.72 8.17
CA PHE A 88 -8.70 -4.89 7.16
C PHE A 88 -7.33 -5.13 7.79
N HIS A 89 -6.60 -6.05 7.20
CA HIS A 89 -5.17 -6.26 7.41
C HIS A 89 -4.56 -6.79 6.11
N PHE A 90 -3.30 -6.50 5.90
CA PHE A 90 -2.59 -6.99 4.72
C PHE A 90 -2.48 -8.51 4.73
N SER A 91 -2.73 -9.13 3.58
CA SER A 91 -2.44 -10.54 3.33
C SER A 91 -1.75 -10.66 1.96
N GLY A 92 -0.61 -11.32 1.92
CA GLY A 92 0.17 -11.49 0.70
C GLY A 92 1.65 -11.68 0.97
N ASP A 93 2.42 -11.70 -0.11
CA ASP A 93 3.87 -11.91 -0.07
C ASP A 93 4.59 -10.68 -0.61
N ILE A 94 5.74 -10.36 0.00
CA ILE A 94 6.60 -9.26 -0.41
C ILE A 94 8.00 -9.80 -0.68
N TYR A 95 8.53 -9.47 -1.84
CA TYR A 95 9.91 -9.72 -2.25
C TYR A 95 10.59 -8.38 -2.45
N ALA A 96 11.77 -8.20 -1.94
CA ALA A 96 12.48 -6.93 -2.05
C ALA A 96 13.97 -7.11 -2.21
N ILE A 97 14.60 -6.12 -2.84
CA ILE A 97 16.05 -6.00 -2.87
C ILE A 97 16.52 -5.64 -1.45
N PRO A 98 17.60 -6.30 -0.93
CA PRO A 98 18.08 -6.02 0.41
C PRO A 98 18.52 -4.58 0.59
N GLU A 99 18.30 -4.04 1.79
CA GLU A 99 18.79 -2.73 2.23
C GLU A 99 20.29 -2.58 1.93
N GLY A 100 20.70 -1.43 1.42
CA GLY A 100 22.09 -1.13 1.09
C GLY A 100 22.58 -1.64 -0.25
N SER A 101 21.77 -2.37 -1.01
CA SER A 101 22.13 -2.82 -2.37
C SER A 101 22.19 -1.67 -3.35
N VAL A 102 23.10 -1.76 -4.32
CA VAL A 102 23.11 -0.85 -5.48
C VAL A 102 21.92 -1.17 -6.37
N ILE A 103 21.18 -0.14 -6.75
CA ILE A 103 19.96 -0.26 -7.55
C ILE A 103 20.00 0.72 -8.72
N PHE A 104 19.22 0.40 -9.76
CA PHE A 104 19.12 1.20 -10.98
C PHE A 104 17.65 1.57 -11.27
N PRO A 105 17.44 2.68 -12.01
CA PRO A 105 16.08 3.08 -12.39
C PRO A 105 15.34 1.97 -13.16
N ARG A 106 14.02 1.91 -12.96
CA ARG A 106 13.09 1.03 -13.67
C ARG A 106 13.27 -0.46 -13.37
N GLU A 107 14.08 -0.80 -12.39
CA GLU A 107 14.17 -2.17 -11.86
C GLU A 107 13.20 -2.34 -10.68
N PRO A 108 12.50 -3.46 -10.54
CA PRO A 108 11.66 -3.72 -9.39
C PRO A 108 12.47 -3.74 -8.10
N LEU A 109 12.16 -2.84 -7.17
CA LEU A 109 12.77 -2.78 -5.84
C LEU A 109 12.03 -3.62 -4.82
N VAL A 110 10.69 -3.55 -4.90
CA VAL A 110 9.76 -4.31 -4.07
C VAL A 110 8.69 -4.88 -4.99
N LYS A 111 8.45 -6.18 -4.87
CA LYS A 111 7.37 -6.89 -5.54
C LYS A 111 6.37 -7.34 -4.50
N VAL A 112 5.11 -6.99 -4.69
CA VAL A 112 4.01 -7.41 -3.82
C VAL A 112 3.10 -8.35 -4.61
N ILE A 113 2.84 -9.53 -4.06
CA ILE A 113 1.92 -10.52 -4.61
C ILE A 113 0.81 -10.71 -3.59
N ALA A 114 -0.37 -10.23 -3.89
CA ALA A 114 -1.47 -10.22 -2.93
C ALA A 114 -2.83 -10.18 -3.63
N PRO A 115 -3.93 -10.50 -2.93
CA PRO A 115 -5.27 -10.17 -3.41
C PRO A 115 -5.39 -8.67 -3.68
N ILE A 116 -6.10 -8.28 -4.75
CA ILE A 116 -6.22 -6.87 -5.15
C ILE A 116 -6.72 -5.96 -4.01
N LEU A 117 -7.63 -6.44 -3.18
CA LEU A 117 -8.14 -5.68 -2.04
C LEU A 117 -7.10 -5.47 -0.93
N SER A 118 -6.07 -6.32 -0.84
CA SER A 118 -4.97 -6.12 0.10
C SER A 118 -3.90 -5.15 -0.41
N LEU A 119 -3.86 -4.91 -1.73
CA LEU A 119 -2.70 -4.29 -2.37
C LEU A 119 -3.00 -2.90 -2.92
N ILE A 120 -4.22 -2.66 -3.41
CA ILE A 120 -4.53 -1.48 -4.24
C ILE A 120 -4.27 -0.13 -3.56
N HIS A 121 -4.27 -0.06 -2.24
CA HIS A 121 -4.05 1.19 -1.49
C HIS A 121 -2.66 1.31 -0.84
N ILE A 122 -1.73 0.40 -1.15
CA ILE A 122 -0.36 0.40 -0.61
C ILE A 122 0.58 1.29 -1.43
#